data_733983f9a80e4cf4989da0506ad1d3d7
#
_entry.id   733983f9a80e4cf4989da0506ad1d3d7
#
_cell.length_a   1.000
_cell.length_b   1.000
_cell.length_c   1.000
_cell.angle_alpha   90.00
_cell.angle_beta   90.00
_cell.angle_gamma   90.00
#
_symmetry.space_group_name_H-M   'P 1'
#
loop_
_entity.id
_entity.type
_entity.pdbx_description
1 polymer ?
#
loop_
_entity_poly.entity_id
_entity_poly.type
_entity_poly.pdbx_seq_one_letter_code
_entity_poly.pdbx_strand_id
1 'polypeptide(L)'
;MYSRIEVFFKDDFTDPLGNKIRSEIETFGFHGATNVRVNQVYIIFGNLSKNDLNTIAQKLLVDTITQHYQIFDSGFLAADLKSHIVEISRKLGVMDPVEQSVLKALRDMGISIDGVKTAQKYLIDGTISTETIRIIATKLLANTKIEDVFIYPETPNYDHGNIHYSFKKKTVPLLNADNKKLEEISMLGQLSLNLQEMQSIQKYYHTIKREPTDVELETIAQTWSEHCVHKTFKGIIDFNGNKIDNLLQNTIMKATSELNKTWCVSV
;
A
#
# COMPACT_ATOMS: atom_id res chain seq x y z
N MET A 1 18.99 -9.48 17.15
CA MET A 1 19.27 -10.57 16.18
C MET A 1 17.96 -10.94 15.52
N TYR A 2 17.96 -11.25 14.22
CA TYR A 2 16.75 -11.71 13.52
C TYR A 2 17.10 -12.86 12.59
N SER A 3 16.09 -13.66 12.28
CA SER A 3 16.13 -14.69 11.24
C SER A 3 15.15 -14.35 10.14
N ARG A 4 15.50 -14.70 8.91
CA ARG A 4 14.67 -14.46 7.73
C ARG A 4 14.16 -15.79 7.19
N ILE A 5 12.86 -15.90 6.96
CA ILE A 5 12.23 -17.04 6.29
C ILE A 5 11.60 -16.53 5.01
N GLU A 6 11.99 -17.09 3.87
CA GLU A 6 11.36 -16.84 2.58
C GLU A 6 10.53 -18.04 2.19
N VAL A 7 9.30 -17.82 1.79
CA VAL A 7 8.33 -18.83 1.34
C VAL A 7 8.00 -18.57 -0.13
N PHE A 8 8.09 -19.58 -0.95
CA PHE A 8 7.90 -19.51 -2.39
C PHE A 8 7.32 -20.81 -2.96
N PHE A 9 6.73 -20.74 -4.15
CA PHE A 9 6.17 -21.91 -4.83
C PHE A 9 7.27 -22.86 -5.28
N LYS A 10 7.01 -24.17 -5.22
CA LYS A 10 7.84 -25.21 -5.84
C LYS A 10 7.81 -25.06 -7.35
N ASP A 11 8.87 -25.49 -8.01
CA ASP A 11 9.01 -25.35 -9.49
C ASP A 11 7.89 -26.05 -10.28
N ASP A 12 7.33 -27.13 -9.74
CA ASP A 12 6.20 -27.86 -10.34
C ASP A 12 4.85 -27.16 -10.20
N PHE A 13 4.79 -26.08 -9.44
CA PHE A 13 3.56 -25.32 -9.18
C PHE A 13 3.65 -23.92 -9.77
N THR A 14 2.55 -23.49 -10.34
CA THR A 14 2.41 -22.12 -10.84
C THR A 14 2.37 -21.12 -9.68
N ASP A 15 3.12 -20.03 -9.80
CA ASP A 15 2.97 -18.85 -8.95
C ASP A 15 1.84 -17.94 -9.51
N PRO A 16 0.62 -17.96 -8.93
CA PRO A 16 -0.50 -17.20 -9.47
C PRO A 16 -0.27 -15.70 -9.37
N LEU A 17 0.38 -15.24 -8.28
CA LEU A 17 0.67 -13.83 -8.07
C LEU A 17 1.75 -13.34 -9.01
N GLY A 18 2.82 -14.12 -9.19
CA GLY A 18 3.87 -13.82 -10.15
C GLY A 18 3.33 -13.70 -11.58
N ASN A 19 2.48 -14.62 -12.00
CA ASN A 19 1.85 -14.58 -13.32
C ASN A 19 0.93 -13.38 -13.51
N LYS A 20 0.13 -13.04 -12.48
CA LYS A 20 -0.70 -11.84 -12.49
C LYS A 20 0.14 -10.59 -12.68
N ILE A 21 1.19 -10.43 -11.88
CA ILE A 21 2.08 -9.27 -11.96
C ILE A 21 2.77 -9.18 -13.31
N ARG A 22 3.25 -10.31 -13.87
CA ARG A 22 3.82 -10.30 -15.21
C ARG A 22 2.84 -9.78 -16.26
N SER A 23 1.58 -10.23 -16.21
CA SER A 23 0.51 -9.74 -17.09
C SER A 23 0.21 -8.26 -16.88
N GLU A 24 0.20 -7.78 -15.65
CA GLU A 24 0.01 -6.37 -15.33
C GLU A 24 1.16 -5.51 -15.86
N ILE A 25 2.41 -5.94 -15.73
CA ILE A 25 3.59 -5.27 -16.31
C ILE A 25 3.41 -5.07 -17.82
N GLU A 26 2.99 -6.12 -18.54
CA GLU A 26 2.70 -6.05 -19.97
C GLU A 26 1.54 -5.09 -20.29
N THR A 27 0.46 -5.14 -19.52
CA THR A 27 -0.74 -4.28 -19.69
C THR A 27 -0.40 -2.80 -19.49
N PHE A 28 0.51 -2.48 -18.58
CA PHE A 28 1.00 -1.12 -18.37
C PHE A 28 2.01 -0.65 -19.44
N GLY A 29 2.29 -1.48 -20.44
CA GLY A 29 3.16 -1.14 -21.57
C GLY A 29 4.65 -1.35 -21.31
N PHE A 30 5.02 -2.05 -20.24
CA PHE A 30 6.41 -2.43 -19.98
C PHE A 30 6.67 -3.82 -20.58
N HIS A 31 7.63 -3.92 -21.49
CA HIS A 31 7.96 -5.16 -22.18
C HIS A 31 9.29 -5.71 -21.69
N GLY A 32 9.46 -7.03 -21.87
CA GLY A 32 10.72 -7.71 -21.57
C GLY A 32 10.74 -8.51 -20.26
N ALA A 33 9.68 -8.50 -19.45
CA ALA A 33 9.52 -9.42 -18.34
C ALA A 33 9.16 -10.81 -18.88
N THR A 34 10.04 -11.78 -18.71
CA THR A 34 9.81 -13.16 -19.16
C THR A 34 9.17 -14.01 -18.08
N ASN A 35 9.52 -13.77 -16.82
CA ASN A 35 8.98 -14.47 -15.67
C ASN A 35 8.96 -13.54 -14.44
N VAL A 36 8.01 -13.75 -13.53
CA VAL A 36 7.96 -13.10 -12.23
C VAL A 36 7.64 -14.15 -11.18
N ARG A 37 8.44 -14.18 -10.12
CA ARG A 37 8.21 -15.01 -8.94
C ARG A 37 8.05 -14.12 -7.72
N VAL A 38 7.17 -14.50 -6.80
CA VAL A 38 6.89 -13.73 -5.59
C VAL A 38 7.14 -14.59 -4.36
N ASN A 39 8.13 -14.19 -3.55
CA ASN A 39 8.38 -14.81 -2.26
C ASN A 39 7.72 -13.99 -1.15
N GLN A 40 7.03 -14.67 -0.24
CA GLN A 40 6.64 -14.09 1.03
C GLN A 40 7.83 -14.11 1.97
N VAL A 41 8.11 -12.98 2.60
CA VAL A 41 9.26 -12.81 3.49
C VAL A 41 8.79 -12.55 4.90
N TYR A 42 9.35 -13.30 5.84
CA TYR A 42 9.11 -13.14 7.27
C TYR A 42 10.43 -12.89 7.98
N ILE A 43 10.54 -11.76 8.63
CA ILE A 43 11.69 -11.36 9.47
C ILE A 43 11.27 -11.55 10.91
N ILE A 44 11.86 -12.54 11.58
CA ILE A 44 11.50 -12.90 12.96
C ILE A 44 12.59 -12.43 13.88
N PHE A 45 12.27 -11.54 14.79
CA PHE A 45 13.18 -10.99 15.78
C PHE A 45 13.13 -11.84 17.05
N GLY A 46 14.29 -12.19 17.56
CA GLY A 46 14.46 -13.02 18.75
C GLY A 46 15.63 -13.98 18.61
N ASN A 47 15.90 -14.69 19.69
CA ASN A 47 16.91 -15.76 19.71
C ASN A 47 16.24 -17.11 19.58
N LEU A 48 16.04 -17.55 18.34
CA LEU A 48 15.35 -18.80 18.02
C LEU A 48 16.36 -19.87 17.58
N SER A 49 16.10 -21.11 18.01
CA SER A 49 16.86 -22.26 17.53
C SER A 49 16.48 -22.60 16.08
N LYS A 50 17.36 -23.31 15.36
CA LYS A 50 17.03 -23.82 14.01
C LYS A 50 15.77 -24.71 14.01
N ASN A 51 15.55 -25.44 15.11
CA ASN A 51 14.37 -26.29 15.24
C ASN A 51 13.09 -25.45 15.37
N ASP A 52 13.14 -24.35 16.13
CA ASP A 52 12.00 -23.42 16.26
C ASP A 52 11.68 -22.78 14.90
N LEU A 53 12.69 -22.31 14.18
CA LEU A 53 12.53 -21.72 12.85
C LEU A 53 11.93 -22.71 11.84
N ASN A 54 12.40 -23.97 11.85
CA ASN A 54 11.79 -25.01 11.00
C ASN A 54 10.36 -25.32 11.42
N THR A 55 10.06 -25.33 12.71
CA THR A 55 8.70 -25.55 13.22
C THR A 55 7.79 -24.41 12.80
N ILE A 56 8.24 -23.17 12.91
CA ILE A 56 7.49 -21.98 12.44
C ILE A 56 7.23 -22.09 10.93
N ALA A 57 8.27 -22.35 10.15
CA ALA A 57 8.14 -22.45 8.71
C ALA A 57 7.12 -23.52 8.31
N GLN A 58 7.28 -24.76 8.81
CA GLN A 58 6.50 -25.90 8.38
C GLN A 58 5.06 -25.94 8.90
N LYS A 59 4.83 -25.43 10.13
CA LYS A 59 3.51 -25.52 10.76
C LYS A 59 2.66 -24.27 10.63
N LEU A 60 3.28 -23.14 10.31
CA LEU A 60 2.58 -21.86 10.28
C LEU A 60 2.66 -21.14 8.93
N LEU A 61 3.85 -21.10 8.29
CA LEU A 61 4.06 -20.18 7.18
C LEU A 61 3.90 -20.82 5.80
N VAL A 62 4.13 -22.12 5.68
CA VAL A 62 4.27 -22.83 4.40
C VAL A 62 3.11 -23.77 4.16
N ASP A 63 2.52 -23.71 2.97
CA ASP A 63 1.77 -24.85 2.45
C ASP A 63 2.77 -25.88 1.93
N THR A 64 2.96 -26.97 2.70
CA THR A 64 3.96 -28.00 2.41
C THR A 64 3.69 -28.78 1.12
N ILE A 65 2.49 -28.68 0.55
CA ILE A 65 2.13 -29.32 -0.73
C ILE A 65 2.70 -28.50 -1.89
N THR A 66 2.40 -27.20 -1.90
CA THR A 66 2.66 -26.32 -3.05
C THR A 66 3.90 -25.44 -2.90
N GLN A 67 4.38 -25.26 -1.66
CA GLN A 67 5.43 -24.29 -1.36
C GLN A 67 6.68 -24.94 -0.76
N HIS A 68 7.79 -24.22 -0.92
CA HIS A 68 9.06 -24.41 -0.23
C HIS A 68 9.37 -23.20 0.66
N TYR A 69 10.33 -23.37 1.56
CA TYR A 69 10.87 -22.26 2.35
C TYR A 69 12.39 -22.34 2.42
N GLN A 70 12.99 -21.20 2.68
CA GLN A 70 14.41 -21.07 2.96
C GLN A 70 14.63 -20.18 4.18
N ILE A 71 15.55 -20.58 5.06
CA ILE A 71 15.89 -19.85 6.29
C ILE A 71 17.28 -19.25 6.12
N PHE A 72 17.40 -17.97 6.48
CA PHE A 72 18.67 -17.23 6.49
C PHE A 72 18.89 -16.67 7.90
N ASP A 73 20.08 -16.86 8.46
CA ASP A 73 20.45 -16.45 9.81
C ASP A 73 20.70 -14.94 9.96
N SER A 74 20.95 -14.24 8.89
CA SER A 74 20.94 -12.77 8.77
C SER A 74 21.24 -12.39 7.31
N GLY A 75 20.61 -11.33 6.84
CA GLY A 75 20.94 -10.74 5.56
C GLY A 75 20.01 -11.09 4.42
N PHE A 76 20.13 -10.27 3.40
CA PHE A 76 19.48 -10.43 2.12
C PHE A 76 20.42 -11.19 1.21
N LEU A 77 20.04 -12.38 0.78
CA LEU A 77 20.82 -13.14 -0.21
C LEU A 77 20.22 -12.92 -1.59
N ALA A 78 20.96 -12.24 -2.44
CA ALA A 78 20.75 -12.27 -3.88
C ALA A 78 21.33 -13.59 -4.41
N ALA A 79 20.55 -14.64 -4.38
CA ALA A 79 21.03 -15.97 -4.79
C ALA A 79 21.14 -16.10 -6.31
N ASP A 80 20.55 -15.22 -7.11
CA ASP A 80 20.63 -15.28 -8.57
C ASP A 80 20.72 -13.87 -9.17
N LEU A 81 21.89 -13.55 -9.70
CA LEU A 81 22.18 -12.26 -10.36
C LEU A 81 21.50 -12.09 -11.74
N LYS A 82 20.69 -13.07 -12.18
CA LYS A 82 19.96 -13.00 -13.43
C LYS A 82 18.62 -12.29 -13.34
N SER A 83 18.04 -12.21 -12.14
CA SER A 83 16.76 -11.57 -11.90
C SER A 83 16.94 -10.19 -11.31
N HIS A 84 16.08 -9.25 -11.68
CA HIS A 84 15.91 -8.03 -10.91
C HIS A 84 15.15 -8.38 -9.63
N ILE A 85 15.66 -7.93 -8.50
CA ILE A 85 15.06 -8.19 -7.19
C ILE A 85 14.50 -6.90 -6.63
N VAL A 86 13.21 -6.93 -6.32
CA VAL A 86 12.49 -5.84 -5.63
C VAL A 86 11.92 -6.41 -4.35
N GLU A 87 12.13 -5.73 -3.23
CA GLU A 87 11.53 -6.09 -1.96
C GLU A 87 10.68 -4.94 -1.43
N ILE A 88 9.48 -5.25 -0.98
CA ILE A 88 8.49 -4.27 -0.53
C ILE A 88 8.03 -4.66 0.85
N SER A 89 8.13 -3.72 1.79
CA SER A 89 7.69 -3.90 3.18
C SER A 89 6.87 -2.71 3.65
N ARG A 90 6.07 -2.90 4.69
CA ARG A 90 5.35 -1.78 5.32
C ARG A 90 6.32 -0.79 5.94
N LYS A 91 6.01 0.50 5.78
CA LYS A 91 6.72 1.56 6.49
C LYS A 91 6.56 1.42 7.99
N LEU A 92 7.54 1.92 8.68
CA LEU A 92 7.53 1.98 10.12
C LEU A 92 6.31 2.76 10.64
N GLY A 93 5.57 2.16 11.58
CA GLY A 93 4.32 2.74 12.10
C GLY A 93 3.06 2.41 11.29
N VAL A 94 3.18 1.80 10.12
CA VAL A 94 2.04 1.29 9.37
C VAL A 94 1.70 -0.12 9.86
N MET A 95 0.45 -0.34 10.23
CA MET A 95 -0.02 -1.65 10.68
C MET A 95 0.07 -2.69 9.54
N ASP A 96 0.64 -3.84 9.86
CA ASP A 96 0.69 -5.00 8.98
C ASP A 96 -0.21 -6.12 9.55
N PRO A 97 -1.36 -6.43 8.90
CA PRO A 97 -2.27 -7.47 9.37
C PRO A 97 -1.65 -8.87 9.37
N VAL A 98 -0.71 -9.14 8.45
CA VAL A 98 -0.01 -10.43 8.36
C VAL A 98 0.94 -10.57 9.54
N GLU A 99 1.72 -9.53 9.85
CA GLU A 99 2.56 -9.45 11.05
C GLU A 99 1.75 -9.79 12.30
N GLN A 100 0.60 -9.13 12.51
CA GLN A 100 -0.25 -9.34 13.67
C GLN A 100 -0.77 -10.78 13.76
N SER A 101 -1.14 -11.36 12.63
CA SER A 101 -1.61 -12.74 12.56
C SER A 101 -0.50 -13.74 12.91
N VAL A 102 0.71 -13.53 12.39
CA VAL A 102 1.88 -14.36 12.69
C VAL A 102 2.27 -14.23 14.16
N LEU A 103 2.33 -13.02 14.70
CA LEU A 103 2.60 -12.77 16.11
C LEU A 103 1.61 -13.50 17.02
N LYS A 104 0.32 -13.43 16.68
CA LYS A 104 -0.72 -14.15 17.45
C LYS A 104 -0.50 -15.67 17.39
N ALA A 105 -0.30 -16.22 16.19
CA ALA A 105 -0.13 -17.65 16.00
C ALA A 105 1.13 -18.18 16.71
N LEU A 106 2.25 -17.46 16.66
CA LEU A 106 3.48 -17.84 17.38
C LEU A 106 3.27 -17.85 18.90
N ARG A 107 2.54 -16.86 19.41
CA ARG A 107 2.15 -16.85 20.84
C ARG A 107 1.29 -18.05 21.21
N ASP A 108 0.29 -18.36 20.37
CA ASP A 108 -0.59 -19.52 20.59
C ASP A 108 0.20 -20.85 20.50
N MET A 109 1.30 -20.90 19.74
CA MET A 109 2.23 -22.04 19.68
C MET A 109 3.21 -22.09 20.86
N GLY A 110 3.19 -21.10 21.75
CA GLY A 110 4.13 -21.01 22.88
C GLY A 110 5.56 -20.60 22.52
N ILE A 111 5.75 -20.03 21.31
CA ILE A 111 7.06 -19.56 20.83
C ILE A 111 7.18 -18.07 21.17
N SER A 112 8.17 -17.76 22.03
CA SER A 112 8.47 -16.37 22.43
C SER A 112 9.40 -15.72 21.43
N ILE A 113 9.00 -14.54 20.93
CA ILE A 113 9.76 -13.72 19.98
C ILE A 113 9.67 -12.24 20.37
N ASP A 114 10.61 -11.44 19.88
CA ASP A 114 10.63 -9.99 20.11
C ASP A 114 9.73 -9.25 19.12
N GLY A 115 9.51 -9.82 17.95
CA GLY A 115 8.64 -9.25 16.92
C GLY A 115 8.74 -9.97 15.58
N VAL A 116 7.86 -9.58 14.66
CA VAL A 116 7.87 -10.03 13.26
C VAL A 116 7.75 -8.81 12.37
N LYS A 117 8.35 -8.84 11.20
CA LYS A 117 8.02 -7.99 10.05
C LYS A 117 7.79 -8.85 8.83
N THR A 118 6.96 -8.39 7.91
CA THR A 118 6.73 -9.09 6.66
C THR A 118 7.11 -8.23 5.46
N ALA A 119 7.47 -8.89 4.37
CA ALA A 119 7.73 -8.25 3.09
C ALA A 119 7.33 -9.18 1.94
N GLN A 120 7.21 -8.60 0.75
CA GLN A 120 7.11 -9.34 -0.49
C GLN A 120 8.37 -9.11 -1.33
N LYS A 121 9.00 -10.19 -1.76
CA LYS A 121 10.18 -10.15 -2.63
C LYS A 121 9.79 -10.61 -4.01
N TYR A 122 10.01 -9.76 -4.98
CA TYR A 122 9.72 -10.01 -6.40
C TYR A 122 11.04 -10.29 -7.13
N LEU A 123 11.08 -11.41 -7.82
CA LEU A 123 12.17 -11.77 -8.72
C LEU A 123 11.63 -11.65 -10.14
N ILE A 124 12.14 -10.67 -10.88
CA ILE A 124 11.68 -10.33 -12.23
C ILE A 124 12.79 -10.71 -13.22
N ASP A 125 12.53 -11.74 -14.01
CA ASP A 125 13.44 -12.21 -15.04
C ASP A 125 13.15 -11.48 -16.37
N GLY A 126 14.17 -11.23 -17.14
CA GLY A 126 14.01 -10.67 -18.49
C GLY A 126 14.98 -9.55 -18.82
N THR A 127 14.75 -8.92 -19.97
CA THR A 127 15.60 -7.84 -20.47
C THR A 127 14.90 -6.50 -20.19
N ILE A 128 14.99 -6.04 -18.94
CA ILE A 128 14.36 -4.81 -18.47
C ILE A 128 15.44 -3.90 -17.89
N SER A 129 15.37 -2.60 -18.17
CA SER A 129 16.30 -1.63 -17.58
C SER A 129 16.02 -1.44 -16.09
N THR A 130 17.06 -1.11 -15.32
CA THR A 130 16.90 -0.77 -13.88
C THR A 130 15.94 0.39 -13.66
N GLU A 131 15.93 1.37 -14.57
CA GLU A 131 14.99 2.50 -14.50
C GLU A 131 13.53 2.03 -14.67
N THR A 132 13.28 1.16 -15.62
CA THR A 132 11.96 0.54 -15.81
C THR A 132 11.54 -0.26 -14.58
N ILE A 133 12.46 -1.03 -13.98
CA ILE A 133 12.19 -1.76 -12.73
C ILE A 133 11.81 -0.78 -11.60
N ARG A 134 12.47 0.38 -11.50
CA ARG A 134 12.11 1.40 -10.51
C ARG A 134 10.69 1.95 -10.71
N ILE A 135 10.29 2.17 -11.94
CA ILE A 135 8.93 2.59 -12.28
C ILE A 135 7.92 1.49 -11.93
N ILE A 136 8.17 0.25 -12.33
CA ILE A 136 7.33 -0.91 -12.00
C ILE A 136 7.19 -1.03 -10.48
N ALA A 137 8.30 -1.01 -9.75
CA ALA A 137 8.31 -1.16 -8.30
C ALA A 137 7.48 -0.07 -7.58
N THR A 138 7.57 1.18 -8.02
CA THR A 138 6.94 2.32 -7.35
C THR A 138 5.53 2.64 -7.84
N LYS A 139 5.16 2.21 -9.05
CA LYS A 139 3.85 2.54 -9.65
C LYS A 139 2.90 1.35 -9.74
N LEU A 140 3.43 0.13 -9.81
CA LEU A 140 2.64 -1.08 -9.97
C LEU A 140 2.68 -1.95 -8.70
N LEU A 141 3.87 -2.18 -8.14
CA LEU A 141 4.05 -3.16 -7.06
C LEU A 141 3.78 -2.58 -5.68
N ALA A 142 4.11 -1.30 -5.44
CA ALA A 142 4.05 -0.70 -4.11
C ALA A 142 3.15 0.53 -4.03
N ASN A 143 2.48 0.68 -2.90
CA ASN A 143 1.94 1.95 -2.47
C ASN A 143 3.00 2.70 -1.64
N THR A 144 3.78 3.56 -2.28
CA THR A 144 4.91 4.28 -1.66
C THR A 144 4.52 5.24 -0.52
N LYS A 145 3.23 5.46 -0.28
CA LYS A 145 2.74 6.22 0.90
C LYS A 145 2.86 5.42 2.19
N ILE A 146 2.64 4.11 2.11
CA ILE A 146 2.59 3.21 3.26
C ILE A 146 3.64 2.08 3.17
N GLU A 147 4.38 1.98 2.08
CA GLU A 147 5.36 0.94 1.82
C GLU A 147 6.71 1.51 1.42
N ASP A 148 7.76 0.84 1.86
CA ASP A 148 9.14 1.07 1.45
C ASP A 148 9.50 0.08 0.35
N VAL A 149 10.26 0.56 -0.63
CA VAL A 149 10.68 -0.19 -1.81
C VAL A 149 12.20 -0.27 -1.82
N PHE A 150 12.72 -1.47 -1.88
CA PHE A 150 14.15 -1.75 -1.98
C PHE A 150 14.43 -2.49 -3.30
N ILE A 151 15.31 -1.94 -4.11
CA ILE A 151 15.73 -2.56 -5.38
C ILE A 151 17.18 -2.95 -5.24
N TYR A 152 17.48 -4.26 -5.38
CA TYR A 152 18.85 -4.73 -5.28
C TYR A 152 19.80 -3.93 -6.20
N PRO A 153 20.98 -3.48 -5.72
CA PRO A 153 21.69 -3.90 -4.49
C PRO A 153 21.28 -3.17 -3.19
N GLU A 154 20.27 -2.35 -3.18
CA GLU A 154 19.74 -1.78 -1.94
C GLU A 154 19.16 -2.90 -1.07
N THR A 155 19.56 -2.96 0.18
CA THR A 155 19.07 -3.96 1.13
C THR A 155 18.21 -3.30 2.20
N PRO A 156 17.05 -3.91 2.55
CA PRO A 156 16.22 -3.38 3.62
C PRO A 156 16.94 -3.46 4.97
N ASN A 157 16.87 -2.40 5.74
CA ASN A 157 17.28 -2.41 7.13
C ASN A 157 16.06 -2.70 8.01
N TYR A 158 15.97 -3.93 8.50
CA TYR A 158 14.93 -4.37 9.42
C TYR A 158 15.33 -4.13 10.89
N ASP A 159 15.83 -2.95 11.19
CA ASP A 159 16.16 -2.64 12.58
C ASP A 159 14.88 -2.51 13.42
N HIS A 160 14.81 -3.30 14.51
CA HIS A 160 13.73 -3.23 15.49
C HIS A 160 14.00 -2.11 16.51
N GLY A 161 14.76 -1.11 16.10
CA GLY A 161 15.05 0.04 16.94
C GLY A 161 13.76 0.63 17.50
N ASN A 162 13.74 0.85 18.80
CA ASN A 162 12.72 1.64 19.47
C ASN A 162 12.58 2.95 18.70
N ILE A 163 11.49 3.07 17.95
CA ILE A 163 11.18 4.34 17.30
C ILE A 163 10.89 5.30 18.42
N HIS A 164 11.83 6.15 18.73
CA HIS A 164 11.53 7.35 19.48
C HIS A 164 10.67 8.26 18.58
N TYR A 165 9.37 7.95 18.54
CA TYR A 165 8.41 8.83 17.89
C TYR A 165 8.40 10.15 18.63
N SER A 166 8.91 11.18 17.99
CA SER A 166 8.76 12.56 18.45
C SER A 166 7.66 13.20 17.63
N PHE A 167 6.53 13.48 18.27
CA PHE A 167 5.44 14.20 17.61
C PHE A 167 5.94 15.54 17.09
N LYS A 168 5.82 15.76 15.79
CA LYS A 168 6.07 17.06 15.14
C LYS A 168 4.80 17.51 14.45
N LYS A 169 4.18 18.56 14.99
CA LYS A 169 3.05 19.19 14.32
C LYS A 169 3.51 19.78 12.99
N LYS A 170 2.93 19.31 11.90
CA LYS A 170 3.17 19.86 10.56
C LYS A 170 2.06 20.86 10.22
N THR A 171 2.42 22.00 9.66
CA THR A 171 1.48 22.99 9.14
C THR A 171 1.72 23.16 7.65
N VAL A 172 0.65 23.39 6.90
CA VAL A 172 0.70 23.62 5.45
C VAL A 172 0.57 25.12 5.19
N PRO A 173 1.54 25.76 4.52
CA PRO A 173 1.50 27.23 4.28
C PRO A 173 0.45 27.55 3.21
N LEU A 174 -0.78 27.80 3.65
CA LEU A 174 -1.94 28.02 2.80
C LEU A 174 -2.33 29.49 2.71
N LEU A 175 -2.20 30.25 3.79
CA LEU A 175 -2.74 31.60 3.87
C LEU A 175 -2.21 32.54 2.75
N ASN A 176 -0.93 32.51 2.48
CA ASN A 176 -0.28 33.39 1.49
C ASN A 176 -0.05 32.69 0.14
N ALA A 177 -0.65 31.52 -0.08
CA ALA A 177 -0.50 30.77 -1.32
C ALA A 177 -1.30 31.44 -2.45
N ASP A 178 -0.69 31.66 -3.60
CA ASP A 178 -1.38 32.04 -4.82
C ASP A 178 -2.12 30.83 -5.44
N ASN A 179 -2.91 31.06 -6.46
CA ASN A 179 -3.71 30.03 -7.12
C ASN A 179 -2.85 28.83 -7.58
N LYS A 180 -1.69 29.10 -8.17
CA LYS A 180 -0.77 28.06 -8.63
C LYS A 180 -0.24 27.23 -7.46
N LYS A 181 0.09 27.88 -6.37
CA LYS A 181 0.58 27.21 -5.15
C LYS A 181 -0.52 26.39 -4.47
N LEU A 182 -1.78 26.85 -4.50
CA LEU A 182 -2.93 26.10 -4.01
C LEU A 182 -3.13 24.81 -4.81
N GLU A 183 -3.05 24.86 -6.13
CA GLU A 183 -3.13 23.68 -6.99
C GLU A 183 -1.95 22.73 -6.74
N GLU A 184 -0.74 23.26 -6.59
CA GLU A 184 0.45 22.47 -6.26
C GLU A 184 0.30 21.75 -4.90
N ILE A 185 -0.19 22.44 -3.87
CA ILE A 185 -0.47 21.85 -2.54
C ILE A 185 -1.48 20.70 -2.67
N SER A 186 -2.57 20.90 -3.40
CA SER A 186 -3.59 19.88 -3.62
C SER A 186 -3.01 18.66 -4.36
N MET A 187 -2.22 18.90 -5.40
CA MET A 187 -1.60 17.84 -6.21
C MET A 187 -0.56 17.05 -5.42
N LEU A 188 0.39 17.74 -4.78
CA LEU A 188 1.45 17.09 -4.00
C LEU A 188 0.92 16.36 -2.75
N GLY A 189 -0.09 16.95 -2.11
CA GLY A 189 -0.81 16.34 -0.99
C GLY A 189 -1.77 15.22 -1.42
N GLN A 190 -2.02 15.05 -2.73
CA GLN A 190 -3.02 14.10 -3.25
C GLN A 190 -4.43 14.34 -2.65
N LEU A 191 -4.76 15.60 -2.41
CA LEU A 191 -6.00 16.00 -1.75
C LEU A 191 -7.23 15.87 -2.66
N SER A 192 -7.02 15.84 -3.99
CA SER A 192 -8.09 15.81 -5.00
C SER A 192 -9.09 16.97 -4.87
N LEU A 193 -8.61 18.11 -4.36
CA LEU A 193 -9.38 19.34 -4.24
C LEU A 193 -9.10 20.25 -5.44
N ASN A 194 -10.15 20.80 -6.04
CA ASN A 194 -10.00 21.77 -7.11
C ASN A 194 -9.64 23.17 -6.55
N LEU A 195 -9.28 24.11 -7.45
CA LEU A 195 -8.86 25.45 -7.04
C LEU A 195 -9.91 26.19 -6.20
N GLN A 196 -11.20 26.08 -6.54
CA GLN A 196 -12.27 26.77 -5.80
C GLN A 196 -12.44 26.21 -4.39
N GLU A 197 -12.29 24.89 -4.23
CA GLU A 197 -12.30 24.23 -2.93
C GLU A 197 -11.11 24.66 -2.09
N MET A 198 -9.91 24.68 -2.68
CA MET A 198 -8.70 25.15 -2.00
C MET A 198 -8.80 26.62 -1.59
N GLN A 199 -9.37 27.49 -2.43
CA GLN A 199 -9.62 28.88 -2.09
C GLN A 199 -10.65 29.04 -0.95
N SER A 200 -11.69 28.20 -0.92
CA SER A 200 -12.68 28.19 0.16
C SER A 200 -12.05 27.80 1.49
N ILE A 201 -11.17 26.79 1.49
CA ILE A 201 -10.39 26.39 2.66
C ILE A 201 -9.45 27.51 3.10
N GLN A 202 -8.71 28.11 2.17
CA GLN A 202 -7.82 29.24 2.43
C GLN A 202 -8.58 30.38 3.11
N LYS A 203 -9.75 30.76 2.58
CA LYS A 203 -10.60 31.81 3.14
C LYS A 203 -11.03 31.50 4.58
N TYR A 204 -11.39 30.26 4.86
CA TYR A 204 -11.73 29.83 6.22
C TYR A 204 -10.54 29.99 7.18
N TYR A 205 -9.34 29.53 6.78
CA TYR A 205 -8.14 29.63 7.61
C TYR A 205 -7.68 31.07 7.79
N HIS A 206 -7.91 31.95 6.83
CA HIS A 206 -7.74 33.40 7.00
C HIS A 206 -8.65 33.96 8.12
N THR A 207 -9.90 33.48 8.21
CA THR A 207 -10.83 33.91 9.23
C THR A 207 -10.36 33.57 10.64
N ILE A 208 -9.80 32.36 10.81
CA ILE A 208 -9.27 31.88 12.08
C ILE A 208 -7.79 32.23 12.30
N LYS A 209 -7.17 32.96 11.37
CA LYS A 209 -5.81 33.52 11.44
C LYS A 209 -4.71 32.52 11.78
N ARG A 210 -4.78 31.34 11.23
CA ARG A 210 -3.73 30.33 11.38
C ARG A 210 -3.63 29.42 10.14
N GLU A 211 -2.48 28.82 9.95
CA GLU A 211 -2.29 27.76 8.94
C GLU A 211 -3.00 26.46 9.37
N PRO A 212 -3.52 25.68 8.42
CA PRO A 212 -3.99 24.32 8.70
C PRO A 212 -2.81 23.42 9.05
N THR A 213 -3.10 22.41 9.85
CA THR A 213 -2.21 21.25 9.91
C THR A 213 -2.43 20.34 8.70
N ASP A 214 -1.46 19.48 8.42
CA ASP A 214 -1.59 18.46 7.38
C ASP A 214 -2.81 17.55 7.63
N VAL A 215 -3.04 17.14 8.87
CA VAL A 215 -4.20 16.31 9.27
C VAL A 215 -5.53 17.02 9.06
N GLU A 216 -5.62 18.32 9.41
CA GLU A 216 -6.85 19.10 9.20
C GLU A 216 -7.17 19.23 7.71
N LEU A 217 -6.15 19.49 6.89
CA LEU A 217 -6.33 19.63 5.45
C LEU A 217 -6.72 18.29 4.81
N GLU A 218 -6.08 17.20 5.22
CA GLU A 218 -6.43 15.85 4.78
C GLU A 218 -7.85 15.46 5.19
N THR A 219 -8.27 15.79 6.43
CA THR A 219 -9.62 15.51 6.92
C THR A 219 -10.67 16.23 6.10
N ILE A 220 -10.44 17.50 5.76
CA ILE A 220 -11.35 18.25 4.87
C ILE A 220 -11.37 17.61 3.48
N ALA A 221 -10.22 17.27 2.93
CA ALA A 221 -10.10 16.63 1.63
C ALA A 221 -10.87 15.32 1.57
N GLN A 222 -10.73 14.47 2.58
CA GLN A 222 -11.45 13.19 2.67
C GLN A 222 -12.96 13.39 2.77
N THR A 223 -13.43 14.33 3.62
CA THR A 223 -14.87 14.60 3.76
C THR A 223 -15.49 15.20 2.49
N TRP A 224 -14.71 15.90 1.67
CA TRP A 224 -15.14 16.49 0.40
C TRP A 224 -14.82 15.60 -0.80
N SER A 225 -14.27 14.42 -0.57
CA SER A 225 -13.88 13.50 -1.64
C SER A 225 -15.09 12.95 -2.41
N GLU A 226 -14.82 12.48 -3.63
CA GLU A 226 -15.84 11.79 -4.44
C GLU A 226 -16.41 10.56 -3.70
N HIS A 227 -15.60 9.94 -2.84
CA HIS A 227 -16.01 8.80 -2.02
C HIS A 227 -17.08 9.16 -0.98
N CYS A 228 -16.97 10.34 -0.34
CA CYS A 228 -17.92 10.76 0.71
C CYS A 228 -19.08 11.59 0.18
N VAL A 229 -18.83 12.50 -0.77
CA VAL A 229 -19.82 13.48 -1.24
C VAL A 229 -20.42 13.13 -2.58
N HIS A 230 -19.75 12.31 -3.39
CA HIS A 230 -20.19 11.96 -4.76
C HIS A 230 -20.39 13.19 -5.64
N LYS A 231 -19.40 14.07 -5.72
CA LYS A 231 -19.46 15.35 -6.45
C LYS A 231 -19.93 15.18 -7.90
N THR A 232 -19.36 14.21 -8.60
CA THR A 232 -19.69 13.91 -10.00
C THR A 232 -21.12 13.42 -10.16
N PHE A 233 -21.54 12.46 -9.34
CA PHE A 233 -22.87 11.86 -9.45
C PHE A 233 -23.99 12.74 -8.90
N LYS A 234 -23.67 13.69 -8.02
CA LYS A 234 -24.62 14.70 -7.54
C LYS A 234 -24.60 15.99 -8.36
N GLY A 235 -23.61 16.15 -9.22
CA GLY A 235 -23.49 17.29 -10.11
C GLY A 235 -24.35 17.18 -11.38
N ILE A 236 -24.27 18.21 -12.20
CA ILE A 236 -24.90 18.22 -13.54
C ILE A 236 -23.90 17.56 -14.50
N ILE A 237 -24.32 16.47 -15.14
CA ILE A 237 -23.55 15.76 -16.16
C ILE A 237 -24.11 16.12 -17.52
N ASP A 238 -23.28 16.63 -18.43
CA ASP A 238 -23.61 16.80 -19.81
C ASP A 238 -23.15 15.58 -20.61
N PHE A 239 -24.12 14.79 -21.09
CA PHE A 239 -23.83 13.61 -21.89
C PHE A 239 -24.44 13.79 -23.29
N ASN A 240 -23.61 14.10 -24.28
CA ASN A 240 -24.01 14.35 -25.67
C ASN A 240 -25.12 15.40 -25.80
N GLY A 241 -25.01 16.51 -25.05
CA GLY A 241 -26.00 17.59 -25.02
C GLY A 241 -27.22 17.33 -24.14
N ASN A 242 -27.33 16.15 -23.54
CA ASN A 242 -28.39 15.84 -22.57
C ASN A 242 -27.86 16.13 -21.15
N LYS A 243 -28.50 17.03 -20.46
CA LYS A 243 -28.16 17.35 -19.08
C LYS A 243 -28.85 16.37 -18.13
N ILE A 244 -28.03 15.68 -17.32
CA ILE A 244 -28.47 14.80 -16.26
C ILE A 244 -28.13 15.50 -14.95
N ASP A 245 -29.13 15.89 -14.18
CA ASP A 245 -28.96 16.50 -12.88
C ASP A 245 -29.04 15.42 -11.81
N ASN A 246 -28.06 15.39 -10.91
CA ASN A 246 -28.00 14.48 -9.76
C ASN A 246 -28.33 13.01 -10.15
N LEU A 247 -27.46 12.41 -10.92
CA LEU A 247 -27.62 11.03 -11.38
C LEU A 247 -27.89 10.05 -10.21
N LEU A 248 -27.22 10.23 -9.09
CA LEU A 248 -27.37 9.37 -7.91
C LEU A 248 -28.81 9.43 -7.36
N GLN A 249 -29.34 10.63 -7.16
CA GLN A 249 -30.69 10.82 -6.64
C GLN A 249 -31.77 10.32 -7.61
N ASN A 250 -31.59 10.59 -8.90
CA ASN A 250 -32.60 10.28 -9.92
C ASN A 250 -32.56 8.82 -10.41
N THR A 251 -31.59 8.03 -9.98
CA THR A 251 -31.50 6.60 -10.32
C THR A 251 -31.53 5.71 -9.09
N ILE A 252 -30.41 5.53 -8.41
CA ILE A 252 -30.25 4.56 -7.31
C ILE A 252 -31.14 4.93 -6.12
N MET A 253 -31.12 6.18 -5.67
CA MET A 253 -31.91 6.63 -4.52
C MET A 253 -33.40 6.58 -4.85
N LYS A 254 -33.79 7.00 -6.07
CA LYS A 254 -35.18 6.92 -6.54
C LYS A 254 -35.67 5.47 -6.59
N ALA A 255 -34.90 4.55 -7.17
CA ALA A 255 -35.26 3.14 -7.21
C ALA A 255 -35.41 2.54 -5.79
N THR A 256 -34.53 2.89 -4.87
CA THR A 256 -34.62 2.45 -3.46
C THR A 256 -35.89 2.98 -2.80
N SER A 257 -36.21 4.27 -3.02
CA SER A 257 -37.42 4.89 -2.46
C SER A 257 -38.70 4.27 -3.04
N GLU A 258 -38.74 3.99 -4.36
CA GLU A 258 -39.88 3.36 -5.04
C GLU A 258 -40.12 1.92 -4.56
N LEU A 259 -39.06 1.15 -4.29
CA LEU A 259 -39.16 -0.19 -3.71
C LEU A 259 -39.74 -0.20 -2.32
N ASN A 260 -39.60 0.90 -1.57
CA ASN A 260 -40.19 1.15 -0.26
C ASN A 260 -40.13 -0.04 0.71
N LYS A 261 -38.96 -0.62 0.88
CA LYS A 261 -38.78 -1.78 1.77
C LYS A 261 -38.62 -1.37 3.22
N THR A 262 -39.34 -2.05 4.13
CA THR A 262 -39.39 -1.70 5.55
C THR A 262 -38.04 -1.77 6.27
N TRP A 263 -37.07 -2.54 5.74
CA TRP A 263 -35.72 -2.61 6.29
C TRP A 263 -34.79 -1.48 5.82
N CYS A 264 -35.22 -0.69 4.81
CA CYS A 264 -34.46 0.46 4.34
C CYS A 264 -34.88 1.69 5.16
N VAL A 265 -34.06 2.13 6.09
CA VAL A 265 -34.35 3.24 7.00
C VAL A 265 -33.89 4.60 6.49
N SER A 266 -32.95 4.63 5.56
CA SER A 266 -32.50 5.86 4.90
C SER A 266 -31.85 5.54 3.55
N VAL A 267 -31.92 6.52 2.63
CA VAL A 267 -31.29 6.47 1.31
C VAL A 267 -30.50 7.76 1.10
#